data_027d7dd37290f9eb003b68ee08c52ac0
#
_entry.id   027d7dd37290f9eb003b68ee08c52ac0
#
_cell.length_a   1.000
_cell.length_b   1.000
_cell.length_c   1.000
_cell.angle_alpha   90.00
_cell.angle_beta   90.00
_cell.angle_gamma   90.00
#
_symmetry.space_group_name_H-M   'P 1'
#
loop_
_entity.id
_entity.type
_entity.pdbx_description
1 polymer ?
#
loop_
_entity_poly.entity_id
_entity_poly.type
_entity_poly.pdbx_seq_one_letter_code
_entity_poly.pdbx_strand_id
1 'polypeptide(L)'
;MSIDSLTVTTIHIIPGGPMSRLQWGFAGTSSTTLKQTDPNNNVAEPIPHCKWAHWIDSQHDGPVTDEGDMYPQPDGTVLEKGSMVNPATGLMTDYEELWMDLESGSTTKDEMRWSLVLSLDDKLNRAKGMVIRVGEHVQGIMKNDGRITVERWVWEDSRLGVKDWTRKVRLGDDFLPCSVLFQPEGMHSGGKVRYGEFWWAIKELYHW
;
A
#
# COMPACT_ATOMS: atom_id res chain seq x y z
N MET A 1 -18.08 14.21 -7.31
CA MET A 1 -18.53 12.88 -6.84
C MET A 1 -17.29 12.23 -6.23
N SER A 2 -17.29 11.96 -4.94
CA SER A 2 -16.14 11.28 -4.30
C SER A 2 -16.31 9.78 -4.52
N ILE A 3 -15.24 9.11 -4.95
CA ILE A 3 -15.18 7.65 -4.95
C ILE A 3 -14.83 7.22 -3.52
N ASP A 4 -15.38 6.10 -3.07
CA ASP A 4 -15.15 5.57 -1.72
C ASP A 4 -13.66 5.48 -1.40
N SER A 5 -13.34 5.72 -0.11
CA SER A 5 -11.97 5.63 0.39
C SER A 5 -11.48 4.18 0.33
N LEU A 6 -10.36 3.95 -0.33
CA LEU A 6 -9.71 2.64 -0.43
C LEU A 6 -8.56 2.54 0.56
N THR A 7 -8.37 1.35 1.15
CA THR A 7 -7.19 1.06 1.98
C THR A 7 -5.97 0.85 1.09
N VAL A 8 -4.87 1.53 1.38
CA VAL A 8 -3.65 1.50 0.56
C VAL A 8 -2.39 1.30 1.41
N THR A 9 -1.38 0.71 0.81
CA THR A 9 0.00 0.70 1.32
C THR A 9 0.98 0.92 0.18
N THR A 10 1.95 1.78 0.39
CA THR A 10 2.98 2.13 -0.59
C THR A 10 4.35 1.96 0.04
N ILE A 11 5.31 1.41 -0.73
CA ILE A 11 6.68 1.21 -0.28
C ILE A 11 7.62 1.58 -1.43
N HIS A 12 8.35 2.68 -1.29
CA HIS A 12 9.40 3.11 -2.21
C HIS A 12 10.75 2.62 -1.74
N ILE A 13 11.43 1.82 -2.57
CA ILE A 13 12.71 1.20 -2.24
C ILE A 13 13.72 1.52 -3.33
N ILE A 14 14.89 1.99 -2.92
CA ILE A 14 16.03 2.17 -3.82
C ILE A 14 16.69 0.80 -4.05
N PRO A 15 16.84 0.31 -5.28
CA PRO A 15 17.48 -0.98 -5.56
C PRO A 15 18.94 -1.03 -5.09
N GLY A 16 19.38 -2.06 -4.37
CA GLY A 16 20.81 -2.42 -4.11
C GLY A 16 21.38 -2.31 -2.68
N GLY A 17 20.65 -2.35 -1.53
CA GLY A 17 21.31 -2.24 -0.21
C GLY A 17 20.44 -2.51 1.05
N PRO A 18 20.87 -2.18 2.27
CA PRO A 18 20.22 -2.44 3.56
C PRO A 18 19.05 -1.50 3.88
N MET A 19 18.58 -1.43 5.13
CA MET A 19 17.44 -0.60 5.59
C MET A 19 17.48 0.88 5.13
N SER A 20 18.66 1.44 4.91
CA SER A 20 18.84 2.78 4.30
C SER A 20 18.27 2.90 2.89
N ARG A 21 17.75 1.83 2.32
CA ARG A 21 17.08 1.76 1.01
C ARG A 21 15.59 2.03 1.05
N LEU A 22 14.95 2.01 2.21
CA LEU A 22 13.58 2.49 2.32
C LEU A 22 13.61 4.00 2.15
N GLN A 23 13.26 4.46 0.96
CA GLN A 23 13.14 5.88 0.70
C GLN A 23 11.90 6.43 1.42
N TRP A 24 10.79 5.74 1.26
CA TRP A 24 9.55 6.11 1.91
C TRP A 24 8.58 4.92 1.90
N GLY A 25 7.75 4.83 2.93
CA GLY A 25 6.68 3.85 3.00
C GLY A 25 5.56 4.35 3.87
N PHE A 26 4.33 4.13 3.44
CA PHE A 26 3.16 4.49 4.21
C PHE A 26 2.03 3.48 4.04
N ALA A 27 1.06 3.54 4.94
CA ALA A 27 -0.22 2.87 4.81
C ALA A 27 -1.33 3.77 5.34
N GLY A 28 -2.49 3.69 4.72
CA GLY A 28 -3.62 4.53 5.09
C GLY A 28 -4.80 4.34 4.14
N THR A 29 -5.43 5.44 3.77
CA THR A 29 -6.57 5.44 2.85
C THR A 29 -6.33 6.39 1.70
N SER A 30 -6.86 6.05 0.53
CA SER A 30 -6.90 6.94 -0.63
C SER A 30 -8.33 7.31 -0.96
N SER A 31 -8.50 8.48 -1.55
CA SER A 31 -9.78 8.95 -2.10
C SER A 31 -9.54 9.70 -3.39
N THR A 32 -10.48 9.61 -4.33
CA THR A 32 -10.38 10.27 -5.63
C THR A 32 -11.57 11.20 -5.83
N THR A 33 -11.30 12.41 -6.31
CA THR A 33 -12.29 13.38 -6.75
C THR A 33 -12.00 13.80 -8.18
N LEU A 34 -13.01 14.31 -8.89
CA LEU A 34 -12.80 14.89 -10.22
C LEU A 34 -12.56 16.40 -10.07
N LYS A 35 -11.45 16.87 -10.63
CA LYS A 35 -11.03 18.27 -10.63
C LYS A 35 -11.22 18.86 -12.02
N GLN A 36 -11.95 19.96 -12.11
CA GLN A 36 -12.09 20.68 -13.36
C GLN A 36 -10.80 21.40 -13.69
N THR A 37 -10.23 21.14 -14.87
CA THR A 37 -8.93 21.71 -15.31
C THR A 37 -9.03 23.17 -15.71
N ASP A 38 -10.18 23.59 -16.23
CA ASP A 38 -10.49 24.99 -16.57
C ASP A 38 -11.92 25.35 -16.11
N PRO A 39 -12.09 26.16 -15.05
CA PRO A 39 -13.38 26.57 -14.56
C PRO A 39 -14.23 27.37 -15.59
N ASN A 40 -13.59 27.96 -16.61
CA ASN A 40 -14.23 28.76 -17.65
C ASN A 40 -14.50 27.99 -18.93
N ASN A 41 -13.98 26.74 -19.05
CA ASN A 41 -14.09 25.89 -20.22
C ASN A 41 -14.77 24.57 -19.88
N ASN A 42 -16.07 24.49 -20.07
CA ASN A 42 -16.85 23.26 -19.85
C ASN A 42 -16.54 22.14 -20.86
N VAL A 43 -15.60 22.33 -21.79
CA VAL A 43 -15.20 21.35 -22.80
C VAL A 43 -13.99 20.53 -22.34
N ALA A 44 -13.20 21.03 -21.39
CA ALA A 44 -12.07 20.30 -20.86
C ALA A 44 -12.55 19.14 -19.95
N GLU A 45 -12.12 17.93 -20.25
CA GLU A 45 -12.46 16.78 -19.40
C GLU A 45 -11.86 16.94 -18.00
N PRO A 46 -12.64 16.67 -16.94
CA PRO A 46 -12.13 16.73 -15.60
C PRO A 46 -11.11 15.61 -15.38
N ILE A 47 -10.06 15.90 -14.65
CA ILE A 47 -9.02 14.92 -14.28
C ILE A 47 -9.25 14.36 -12.88
N PRO A 48 -8.90 13.08 -12.63
CA PRO A 48 -8.88 12.55 -11.28
C PRO A 48 -7.83 13.28 -10.42
N HIS A 49 -8.21 13.62 -9.20
CA HIS A 49 -7.33 14.15 -8.16
C HIS A 49 -7.37 13.18 -6.99
N CYS A 50 -6.25 12.56 -6.68
CA CYS A 50 -6.11 11.58 -5.62
C CYS A 50 -5.52 12.21 -4.36
N LYS A 51 -6.00 11.72 -3.21
CA LYS A 51 -5.44 12.05 -1.88
C LYS A 51 -5.15 10.77 -1.13
N TRP A 52 -3.99 10.72 -0.49
CA TRP A 52 -3.56 9.63 0.38
C TRP A 52 -3.38 10.15 1.79
N ALA A 53 -4.28 9.73 2.69
CA ALA A 53 -4.17 10.05 4.11
C ALA A 53 -3.37 8.94 4.81
N HIS A 54 -2.19 9.26 5.32
CA HIS A 54 -1.29 8.30 5.94
C HIS A 54 -1.66 8.05 7.39
N TRP A 55 -1.99 6.83 7.72
CA TRP A 55 -2.17 6.36 9.08
C TRP A 55 -0.86 5.85 9.68
N ILE A 56 -0.01 5.25 8.85
CA ILE A 56 1.38 4.89 9.14
C ILE A 56 2.25 5.59 8.10
N ASP A 57 3.31 6.24 8.56
CA ASP A 57 4.31 6.88 7.68
C ASP A 57 5.71 6.60 8.22
N SER A 58 6.64 6.22 7.33
CA SER A 58 8.01 5.88 7.73
C SER A 58 8.85 7.10 8.08
N GLN A 59 8.50 8.27 7.56
CA GLN A 59 9.25 9.51 7.76
C GLN A 59 8.61 10.44 8.81
N HIS A 60 7.30 10.27 9.08
CA HIS A 60 6.54 11.18 9.93
C HIS A 60 5.81 10.44 11.06
N ASP A 61 5.68 11.07 12.22
CA ASP A 61 4.92 10.55 13.36
C ASP A 61 3.48 11.10 13.42
N GLY A 62 3.24 12.22 12.76
CA GLY A 62 1.93 12.88 12.70
C GLY A 62 1.12 12.50 11.46
N PRO A 63 -0.11 13.01 11.36
CA PRO A 63 -0.91 12.88 10.15
C PRO A 63 -0.23 13.53 8.94
N VAL A 64 -0.14 12.79 7.85
CA VAL A 64 0.36 13.27 6.56
C VAL A 64 -0.71 13.03 5.53
N THR A 65 -0.85 13.96 4.61
CA THR A 65 -1.67 13.79 3.41
C THR A 65 -0.79 14.13 2.21
N ASP A 66 -0.76 13.21 1.28
CA ASP A 66 -0.17 13.38 -0.03
C ASP A 66 -1.27 13.51 -1.06
N GLU A 67 -1.06 14.27 -2.12
CA GLU A 67 -2.08 14.48 -3.15
C GLU A 67 -1.47 14.79 -4.52
N GLY A 68 -2.11 14.27 -5.57
CA GLY A 68 -1.67 14.47 -6.94
C GLY A 68 -2.81 14.45 -7.95
N ASP A 69 -2.58 15.13 -9.06
CA ASP A 69 -3.44 15.14 -10.23
C ASP A 69 -3.03 14.00 -11.17
N MET A 70 -3.99 13.15 -11.59
CA MET A 70 -3.75 11.91 -12.32
C MET A 70 -4.05 12.10 -13.81
N TYR A 71 -3.05 11.92 -14.66
CA TYR A 71 -3.14 12.10 -16.11
C TYR A 71 -3.00 10.77 -16.83
N PRO A 72 -4.10 10.16 -17.33
CA PRO A 72 -4.03 8.93 -18.13
C PRO A 72 -3.13 9.13 -19.37
N GLN A 73 -2.28 8.15 -19.65
CA GLN A 73 -1.37 8.14 -20.76
C GLN A 73 -1.88 7.20 -21.88
N PRO A 74 -1.47 7.43 -23.16
CA PRO A 74 -1.91 6.59 -24.27
C PRO A 74 -1.48 5.12 -24.19
N ASP A 75 -0.44 4.81 -23.42
CA ASP A 75 0.07 3.44 -23.21
C ASP A 75 -0.62 2.69 -22.06
N GLY A 76 -1.64 3.30 -21.44
CA GLY A 76 -2.39 2.72 -20.32
C GLY A 76 -1.78 3.00 -18.96
N THR A 77 -0.65 3.71 -18.88
CA THR A 77 -0.12 4.19 -17.61
C THR A 77 -0.83 5.47 -17.15
N VAL A 78 -0.60 5.90 -15.91
CA VAL A 78 -1.13 7.15 -15.36
C VAL A 78 0.02 7.96 -14.80
N LEU A 79 0.19 9.19 -15.31
CA LEU A 79 1.18 10.14 -14.79
C LEU A 79 0.54 10.94 -13.65
N GLU A 80 1.05 10.77 -12.46
CA GLU A 80 0.73 11.62 -11.31
C GLU A 80 1.63 12.85 -11.29
N LYS A 81 1.03 14.01 -11.01
CA LYS A 81 1.74 15.26 -10.75
C LYS A 81 1.29 15.84 -9.42
N GLY A 82 2.23 16.02 -8.52
CA GLY A 82 2.00 16.57 -7.20
C GLY A 82 3.12 17.51 -6.76
N SER A 83 2.97 18.05 -5.55
CA SER A 83 3.99 18.87 -4.90
C SER A 83 4.10 18.45 -3.45
N MET A 84 5.30 18.19 -2.99
CA MET A 84 5.57 17.81 -1.60
C MET A 84 6.79 18.52 -1.05
N VAL A 85 6.92 18.56 0.27
CA VAL A 85 8.15 19.05 0.90
C VAL A 85 9.28 18.06 0.65
N ASN A 86 10.29 18.47 -0.09
CA ASN A 86 11.48 17.66 -0.31
C ASN A 86 12.24 17.48 1.02
N PRO A 87 12.38 16.24 1.53
CA PRO A 87 13.01 16.02 2.84
C PRO A 87 14.48 16.43 2.90
N ALA A 88 15.17 16.49 1.77
CA ALA A 88 16.58 16.90 1.72
C ALA A 88 16.77 18.42 1.77
N THR A 89 15.80 19.20 1.30
CA THR A 89 15.92 20.66 1.19
C THR A 89 14.96 21.42 2.09
N GLY A 90 13.88 20.77 2.55
CA GLY A 90 12.78 21.40 3.30
C GLY A 90 11.91 22.35 2.45
N LEU A 91 12.08 22.34 1.13
CA LEU A 91 11.32 23.20 0.21
C LEU A 91 10.22 22.41 -0.50
N MET A 92 9.10 23.08 -0.78
CA MET A 92 8.08 22.54 -1.70
C MET A 92 8.70 22.29 -3.06
N THR A 93 8.54 21.10 -3.57
CA THR A 93 9.11 20.64 -4.85
C THR A 93 8.07 19.84 -5.59
N ASP A 94 7.90 20.16 -6.86
CA ASP A 94 7.04 19.38 -7.74
C ASP A 94 7.67 18.02 -8.02
N TYR A 95 6.80 16.99 -8.12
CA TYR A 95 7.22 15.63 -8.48
C TYR A 95 6.31 15.06 -9.56
N GLU A 96 6.81 14.05 -10.24
CA GLU A 96 6.06 13.24 -11.19
C GLU A 96 6.29 11.76 -10.87
N GLU A 97 5.20 10.97 -10.83
CA GLU A 97 5.24 9.52 -10.67
C GLU A 97 4.44 8.84 -11.79
N LEU A 98 4.97 7.76 -12.33
CA LEU A 98 4.28 6.97 -13.35
C LEU A 98 3.72 5.70 -12.72
N TRP A 99 2.40 5.55 -12.78
CA TRP A 99 1.66 4.42 -12.25
C TRP A 99 1.26 3.46 -13.36
N MET A 100 1.36 2.19 -13.07
CA MET A 100 0.88 1.12 -13.94
C MET A 100 0.00 0.17 -13.14
N ASP A 101 -1.25 0.00 -13.57
CA ASP A 101 -2.14 -0.98 -12.99
C ASP A 101 -1.72 -2.39 -13.41
N LEU A 102 -1.67 -3.29 -12.44
CA LEU A 102 -1.43 -4.71 -12.67
C LEU A 102 -2.73 -5.47 -12.43
N GLU A 103 -3.07 -6.38 -13.34
CA GLU A 103 -4.13 -7.34 -13.07
C GLU A 103 -3.71 -8.24 -11.91
N SER A 104 -4.59 -8.41 -10.92
CA SER A 104 -4.33 -9.32 -9.82
C SER A 104 -4.62 -10.77 -10.25
N GLY A 105 -3.61 -11.63 -10.15
CA GLY A 105 -3.73 -13.06 -10.41
C GLY A 105 -4.34 -13.83 -9.24
N SER A 106 -4.73 -15.09 -9.50
CA SER A 106 -5.14 -16.05 -8.48
C SER A 106 -3.97 -16.87 -7.98
N THR A 107 -4.06 -17.30 -6.72
CA THR A 107 -3.11 -18.25 -6.11
C THR A 107 -3.73 -19.64 -5.90
N THR A 108 -4.97 -19.83 -6.33
CA THR A 108 -5.75 -21.07 -6.15
C THR A 108 -6.07 -21.72 -7.48
N LYS A 109 -6.36 -23.02 -7.48
CA LYS A 109 -6.68 -23.79 -8.70
C LYS A 109 -8.06 -23.46 -9.29
N ASP A 110 -8.96 -22.95 -8.47
CA ASP A 110 -10.31 -22.50 -8.83
C ASP A 110 -10.35 -21.03 -9.26
N GLU A 111 -9.17 -20.44 -9.50
CA GLU A 111 -8.98 -19.05 -9.96
C GLU A 111 -9.56 -17.99 -9.02
N MET A 112 -9.91 -18.34 -7.79
CA MET A 112 -10.41 -17.42 -6.78
C MET A 112 -9.33 -16.41 -6.40
N ARG A 113 -9.67 -15.13 -6.40
CA ARG A 113 -8.82 -14.03 -6.01
C ARG A 113 -9.25 -13.51 -4.64
N TRP A 114 -8.29 -13.08 -3.85
CA TRP A 114 -8.53 -12.62 -2.49
C TRP A 114 -8.05 -11.19 -2.29
N SER A 115 -8.84 -10.40 -1.59
CA SER A 115 -8.44 -9.10 -1.03
C SER A 115 -8.64 -9.13 0.47
N LEU A 116 -7.57 -8.87 1.22
CA LEU A 116 -7.57 -8.88 2.68
C LEU A 116 -6.78 -7.72 3.23
N VAL A 117 -7.27 -7.17 4.35
CA VAL A 117 -6.57 -6.14 5.11
C VAL A 117 -6.49 -6.57 6.58
N LEU A 118 -5.28 -6.69 7.08
CA LEU A 118 -4.99 -6.78 8.52
C LEU A 118 -4.52 -5.43 9.04
N SER A 119 -4.98 -5.04 10.21
CA SER A 119 -4.49 -3.84 10.89
C SER A 119 -4.15 -4.11 12.34
N LEU A 120 -3.11 -3.44 12.82
CA LEU A 120 -2.67 -3.37 14.20
C LEU A 120 -2.72 -1.93 14.68
N ASP A 121 -3.41 -1.66 15.79
CA ASP A 121 -3.38 -0.37 16.49
C ASP A 121 -3.22 -0.64 18.00
N ASP A 122 -1.99 -0.80 18.43
CA ASP A 122 -1.63 -1.00 19.84
C ASP A 122 -1.03 0.28 20.41
N LYS A 123 -1.88 1.08 21.03
CA LYS A 123 -1.49 2.36 21.61
C LYS A 123 -0.57 2.23 22.82
N LEU A 124 -0.69 1.13 23.58
CA LEU A 124 0.14 0.90 24.77
C LEU A 124 1.59 0.65 24.39
N ASN A 125 1.81 -0.14 23.33
CA ASN A 125 3.13 -0.46 22.83
C ASN A 125 3.57 0.48 21.69
N ARG A 126 2.80 1.54 21.38
CA ARG A 126 3.07 2.49 20.30
C ARG A 126 3.31 1.80 18.95
N ALA A 127 2.56 0.72 18.71
CA ALA A 127 2.68 -0.09 17.51
C ALA A 127 1.46 0.10 16.59
N LYS A 128 1.72 0.38 15.32
CA LYS A 128 0.74 0.42 14.24
C LYS A 128 1.23 -0.45 13.10
N GLY A 129 0.34 -1.20 12.49
CA GLY A 129 0.70 -2.05 11.36
C GLY A 129 -0.46 -2.23 10.40
N MET A 130 -0.14 -2.44 9.13
CA MET A 130 -1.08 -2.79 8.08
C MET A 130 -0.45 -3.81 7.16
N VAL A 131 -1.19 -4.87 6.85
CA VAL A 131 -0.82 -5.85 5.84
C VAL A 131 -1.99 -6.01 4.89
N ILE A 132 -1.73 -5.89 3.60
CA ILE A 132 -2.72 -5.98 2.53
C ILE A 132 -2.31 -7.13 1.61
N ARG A 133 -3.29 -7.97 1.25
CA ARG A 133 -3.20 -8.90 0.13
C ARG A 133 -4.17 -8.49 -0.94
N VAL A 134 -3.73 -8.50 -2.19
CA VAL A 134 -4.58 -8.42 -3.39
C VAL A 134 -4.09 -9.51 -4.36
N GLY A 135 -4.90 -10.54 -4.56
CA GLY A 135 -4.56 -11.68 -5.41
C GLY A 135 -3.22 -12.32 -5.00
N GLU A 136 -2.27 -12.26 -5.89
CA GLU A 136 -0.91 -12.82 -5.79
C GLU A 136 0.11 -11.92 -5.09
N HIS A 137 -0.30 -10.75 -4.59
CA HIS A 137 0.56 -9.79 -3.94
C HIS A 137 0.20 -9.62 -2.46
N VAL A 138 1.21 -9.63 -1.59
CA VAL A 138 1.08 -9.27 -0.17
C VAL A 138 2.12 -8.22 0.16
N GLN A 139 1.69 -7.15 0.80
CA GLN A 139 2.58 -6.09 1.26
C GLN A 139 2.18 -5.65 2.67
N GLY A 140 3.17 -5.40 3.51
CA GLY A 140 2.95 -4.93 4.87
C GLY A 140 3.96 -3.90 5.33
N ILE A 141 3.49 -3.01 6.20
CA ILE A 141 4.28 -2.03 6.93
C ILE A 141 3.86 -2.02 8.40
N MET A 142 4.82 -1.87 9.28
CA MET A 142 4.62 -1.70 10.71
C MET A 142 5.56 -0.62 11.23
N LYS A 143 5.04 0.24 12.10
CA LYS A 143 5.82 1.18 12.91
C LYS A 143 5.64 0.80 14.38
N ASN A 144 6.73 0.38 15.02
CA ASN A 144 6.75 -0.10 16.39
C ASN A 144 7.77 0.72 17.19
N ASP A 145 7.27 1.59 18.07
CA ASP A 145 8.07 2.55 18.83
C ASP A 145 9.10 3.32 17.96
N GLY A 146 8.62 3.82 16.81
CA GLY A 146 9.42 4.56 15.83
C GLY A 146 10.22 3.70 14.85
N ARG A 147 10.40 2.39 15.12
CA ARG A 147 11.07 1.48 14.17
C ARG A 147 10.12 1.05 13.07
N ILE A 148 10.62 1.03 11.86
CA ILE A 148 9.85 0.63 10.66
C ILE A 148 10.26 -0.76 10.23
N THR A 149 9.25 -1.58 9.94
CA THR A 149 9.41 -2.88 9.28
C THR A 149 8.50 -2.94 8.07
N VAL A 150 9.02 -3.40 6.93
CA VAL A 150 8.25 -3.62 5.71
C VAL A 150 8.55 -4.99 5.13
N GLU A 151 7.52 -5.61 4.55
CA GLU A 151 7.62 -6.83 3.77
C GLU A 151 6.80 -6.73 2.50
N ARG A 152 7.30 -7.38 1.40
CA ARG A 152 6.57 -7.61 0.16
C ARG A 152 6.78 -9.03 -0.30
N TRP A 153 5.68 -9.69 -0.68
CA TRP A 153 5.65 -11.06 -1.18
C TRP A 153 4.86 -11.11 -2.47
N VAL A 154 5.26 -12.01 -3.35
CA VAL A 154 4.58 -12.27 -4.62
C VAL A 154 4.45 -13.79 -4.81
N TRP A 155 3.30 -14.24 -5.28
CA TRP A 155 3.08 -15.61 -5.72
C TRP A 155 3.55 -15.75 -7.16
N GLU A 156 4.64 -16.46 -7.37
CA GLU A 156 5.30 -16.56 -8.67
C GLU A 156 5.95 -17.92 -8.87
N ASP A 157 6.39 -18.19 -10.10
CA ASP A 157 7.17 -19.39 -10.39
C ASP A 157 8.49 -19.38 -9.63
N SER A 158 8.69 -20.40 -8.79
CA SER A 158 9.95 -20.63 -8.11
C SER A 158 11.02 -21.13 -9.10
N ARG A 159 12.28 -21.11 -8.68
CA ARG A 159 13.40 -21.68 -9.47
C ARG A 159 13.21 -23.16 -9.81
N LEU A 160 12.32 -23.86 -9.14
CA LEU A 160 12.00 -25.28 -9.35
C LEU A 160 10.80 -25.47 -10.29
N GLY A 161 10.24 -24.40 -10.88
CA GLY A 161 9.10 -24.44 -11.78
C GLY A 161 7.77 -24.71 -11.07
N VAL A 162 7.72 -24.53 -9.75
CA VAL A 162 6.48 -24.62 -8.94
C VAL A 162 6.17 -23.23 -8.43
N LYS A 163 4.91 -22.80 -8.55
CA LYS A 163 4.48 -21.50 -7.98
C LYS A 163 4.50 -21.57 -6.46
N ASP A 164 5.05 -20.53 -5.85
CA ASP A 164 5.11 -20.37 -4.39
C ASP A 164 5.23 -18.89 -4.02
N TRP A 165 4.98 -18.58 -2.75
CA TRP A 165 5.17 -17.24 -2.21
C TRP A 165 6.66 -16.92 -2.07
N THR A 166 7.09 -15.91 -2.80
CA THR A 166 8.47 -15.41 -2.79
C THR A 166 8.55 -14.05 -2.10
N ARG A 167 9.40 -13.95 -1.06
CA ARG A 167 9.63 -12.67 -0.40
C ARG A 167 10.56 -11.79 -1.22
N LYS A 168 10.03 -10.69 -1.75
CA LYS A 168 10.76 -9.71 -2.57
C LYS A 168 11.45 -8.65 -1.74
N VAL A 169 10.83 -8.25 -0.62
CA VAL A 169 11.33 -7.20 0.27
C VAL A 169 11.22 -7.65 1.70
N ARG A 170 12.26 -7.39 2.48
CA ARG A 170 12.26 -7.46 3.93
C ARG A 170 13.20 -6.40 4.47
N LEU A 171 12.67 -5.45 5.23
CA LEU A 171 13.40 -4.42 5.95
C LEU A 171 12.85 -4.33 7.37
N GLY A 172 13.72 -4.12 8.35
CA GLY A 172 13.37 -4.07 9.77
C GLY A 172 13.33 -5.43 10.45
N ASP A 173 13.20 -5.41 11.77
CA ASP A 173 13.41 -6.56 12.64
C ASP A 173 12.12 -7.16 13.21
N ASP A 174 11.02 -6.38 13.21
CA ASP A 174 9.72 -6.88 13.67
C ASP A 174 9.11 -7.88 12.68
N PHE A 175 8.20 -8.73 13.15
CA PHE A 175 7.53 -9.74 12.32
C PHE A 175 6.16 -9.22 11.87
N LEU A 176 5.95 -9.27 10.54
CA LEU A 176 4.66 -8.95 9.92
C LEU A 176 3.87 -10.23 9.59
N PRO A 177 2.55 -10.25 9.81
CA PRO A 177 1.70 -11.42 9.52
C PRO A 177 1.42 -11.62 8.02
N CYS A 178 2.39 -11.34 7.14
CA CYS A 178 2.21 -11.51 5.71
C CYS A 178 1.86 -12.97 5.34
N SER A 179 2.57 -13.94 5.95
CA SER A 179 2.32 -15.36 5.68
C SER A 179 0.96 -15.88 6.15
N VAL A 180 0.33 -15.19 7.09
CA VAL A 180 -1.03 -15.53 7.53
C VAL A 180 -2.04 -15.34 6.41
N LEU A 181 -1.79 -14.37 5.52
CA LEU A 181 -2.66 -14.08 4.38
C LEU A 181 -2.45 -15.03 3.19
N PHE A 182 -1.48 -15.95 3.25
CA PHE A 182 -1.26 -16.91 2.16
C PHE A 182 -2.37 -17.95 2.06
N GLN A 183 -2.99 -18.28 3.21
CA GLN A 183 -4.08 -19.25 3.31
C GLN A 183 -5.24 -18.60 4.11
N PRO A 184 -6.11 -17.84 3.44
CA PRO A 184 -7.15 -17.05 4.09
C PRO A 184 -8.40 -17.86 4.47
N GLU A 185 -8.44 -19.14 4.13
CA GLU A 185 -9.58 -20.02 4.40
C GLU A 185 -9.88 -20.07 5.91
N GLY A 186 -11.14 -19.84 6.25
CA GLY A 186 -11.58 -19.79 7.66
C GLY A 186 -11.43 -18.42 8.33
N MET A 187 -10.85 -17.44 7.66
CA MET A 187 -10.86 -16.06 8.13
C MET A 187 -12.23 -15.41 7.90
N HIS A 188 -12.57 -14.40 8.70
CA HIS A 188 -13.79 -13.61 8.53
C HIS A 188 -13.53 -12.15 8.91
N SER A 189 -14.21 -11.25 8.26
CA SER A 189 -14.14 -9.81 8.57
C SER A 189 -14.55 -9.55 10.02
N GLY A 190 -13.85 -8.68 10.72
CA GLY A 190 -14.02 -8.41 12.16
C GLY A 190 -13.31 -9.41 13.08
N GLY A 191 -12.77 -10.52 12.54
CA GLY A 191 -11.93 -11.45 13.28
C GLY A 191 -10.59 -10.85 13.69
N LYS A 192 -9.81 -11.61 14.47
CA LYS A 192 -8.46 -11.23 14.90
C LYS A 192 -7.49 -12.40 14.73
N VAL A 193 -6.27 -12.05 14.36
CA VAL A 193 -5.15 -12.99 14.26
C VAL A 193 -4.07 -12.59 15.26
N ARG A 194 -3.57 -13.53 16.06
CA ARG A 194 -2.39 -13.31 16.87
C ARG A 194 -1.14 -13.63 16.06
N TYR A 195 -0.21 -12.67 15.98
CA TYR A 195 1.07 -12.89 15.34
C TYR A 195 2.18 -12.23 16.16
N GLY A 196 3.12 -13.02 16.62
CA GLY A 196 4.08 -12.58 17.63
C GLY A 196 3.38 -12.13 18.91
N GLU A 197 3.70 -10.95 19.38
CA GLU A 197 3.14 -10.34 20.57
C GLU A 197 1.84 -9.56 20.33
N PHE A 198 1.47 -9.35 19.07
CA PHE A 198 0.39 -8.47 18.67
C PHE A 198 -0.86 -9.19 18.19
N TRP A 199 -2.01 -8.53 18.39
CA TRP A 199 -3.29 -8.91 17.82
C TRP A 199 -3.62 -8.02 16.63
N TRP A 200 -3.77 -8.63 15.48
CA TRP A 200 -4.13 -7.97 14.22
C TRP A 200 -5.62 -8.17 13.93
N ALA A 201 -6.33 -7.09 13.67
CA ALA A 201 -7.74 -7.14 13.28
C ALA A 201 -7.87 -7.36 11.77
N ILE A 202 -8.76 -8.29 11.38
CA ILE A 202 -9.15 -8.49 9.98
C ILE A 202 -10.18 -7.41 9.64
N LYS A 203 -9.76 -6.38 8.92
CA LYS A 203 -10.59 -5.22 8.56
C LYS A 203 -11.44 -5.47 7.34
N GLU A 204 -10.83 -6.07 6.34
CA GLU A 204 -11.44 -6.36 5.06
C GLU A 204 -11.12 -7.79 4.65
N LEU A 205 -12.09 -8.45 4.05
CA LEU A 205 -11.95 -9.76 3.44
C LEU A 205 -12.99 -9.90 2.34
N TYR A 206 -12.50 -10.01 1.11
CA TYR A 206 -13.30 -10.22 -0.09
C TYR A 206 -12.66 -11.29 -0.95
N HIS A 207 -13.49 -11.94 -1.77
CA HIS A 207 -13.02 -12.85 -2.82
C HIS A 207 -13.92 -12.71 -4.05
N TRP A 208 -13.40 -12.94 -5.24
CA TRP A 208 -14.10 -12.83 -6.51
C TRP A 208 -13.54 -13.79 -7.56
#